data_d6eb04ae393024992ae3d71a2a58aeae
#
_entry.id   d6eb04ae393024992ae3d71a2a58aeae
#
_cell.length_a   1.000
_cell.length_b   1.000
_cell.length_c   1.000
_cell.angle_alpha   90.00
_cell.angle_beta   90.00
_cell.angle_gamma   90.00
#
_symmetry.space_group_name_H-M   'P 1'
#
loop_
_entity.id
_entity.type
_entity.pdbx_description
1 polymer ?
#
loop_
_entity_poly.entity_id
_entity_poly.type
_entity_poly.pdbx_seq_one_letter_code
_entity_poly.pdbx_strand_id
1 'polypeptide(L)'
;MTATKAPSEPRSQQAVRRPGDRIFAGSAKASGVFILLVLAGVAAFLVSEAVPALTAPAEDVPGGEGLGAYVAPLVLGTLLGAVLALLVATPLAVGIALYVTYYAPRRVAATMGYVIDLLAAIPSVVYGFWGLAVLAPALVPFHVWAADTLGFLSFFAGPASTSGRTMFTVGLVLAVMILPIISAISREVFSQAPALHREAALALGATRWEMIRMAVLPYGKSGVIGGAMLGLGRALGETMAVAIVLSGGAGATLNLISSSNPSTIASNIALRFPEATGLGINTLIASGLVLFVITLAVNMLARWIVNRRADFSGAN
;
A
#
# COMPACT_ATOMS: atom_id res chain seq x y z
N MET A 1 -51.56 44.55 31.65
CA MET A 1 -51.17 43.72 30.45
C MET A 1 -49.77 44.15 30.04
N THR A 2 -48.76 43.42 30.50
CA THR A 2 -47.35 43.67 30.18
C THR A 2 -46.96 42.70 29.08
N ALA A 3 -46.70 43.21 27.89
CA ALA A 3 -46.28 42.44 26.72
C ALA A 3 -44.83 41.98 26.92
N THR A 4 -44.61 40.68 27.05
CA THR A 4 -43.29 40.05 27.11
C THR A 4 -42.67 40.06 25.70
N LYS A 5 -41.61 40.87 25.55
CA LYS A 5 -40.83 40.97 24.30
C LYS A 5 -40.08 39.65 24.07
N ALA A 6 -40.36 38.97 22.94
CA ALA A 6 -39.68 37.73 22.54
C ALA A 6 -38.16 37.95 22.43
N PRO A 7 -37.32 36.97 22.77
CA PRO A 7 -35.88 37.04 22.63
C PRO A 7 -35.52 37.17 21.15
N SER A 8 -34.69 38.18 20.82
CA SER A 8 -34.14 38.36 19.48
C SER A 8 -33.24 37.19 19.11
N GLU A 9 -33.49 36.56 17.97
CA GLU A 9 -32.63 35.52 17.39
C GLU A 9 -31.18 36.00 17.31
N PRO A 10 -30.21 35.11 17.63
CA PRO A 10 -28.80 35.45 17.50
C PRO A 10 -28.47 35.74 16.03
N ARG A 11 -28.14 36.98 15.72
CA ARG A 11 -27.60 37.33 14.39
C ARG A 11 -26.40 36.45 14.08
N SER A 12 -26.47 35.70 13.00
CA SER A 12 -25.34 34.97 12.46
C SER A 12 -24.19 35.94 12.22
N GLN A 13 -23.17 35.89 13.07
CA GLN A 13 -21.94 36.67 12.88
C GLN A 13 -21.27 36.14 11.61
N GLN A 14 -21.43 36.83 10.49
CA GLN A 14 -20.63 36.56 9.29
C GLN A 14 -19.17 36.76 9.68
N ALA A 15 -18.41 35.65 9.64
CA ALA A 15 -16.98 35.66 9.94
C ALA A 15 -16.27 36.67 9.02
N VAL A 16 -15.69 37.72 9.62
CA VAL A 16 -14.93 38.74 8.90
C VAL A 16 -13.72 38.06 8.27
N ARG A 17 -13.77 37.83 6.96
CA ARG A 17 -12.66 37.24 6.20
C ARG A 17 -11.50 38.24 6.14
N ARG A 18 -10.46 38.00 6.89
CA ARG A 18 -9.21 38.77 6.88
C ARG A 18 -8.50 38.62 5.54
N PRO A 19 -7.71 39.61 5.07
CA PRO A 19 -6.94 39.52 3.82
C PRO A 19 -6.02 38.30 3.78
N GLY A 20 -5.40 37.93 4.91
CA GLY A 20 -4.56 36.73 5.04
C GLY A 20 -5.30 35.42 4.74
N ASP A 21 -6.57 35.31 5.16
CA ASP A 21 -7.40 34.12 4.89
C ASP A 21 -7.69 33.95 3.40
N ARG A 22 -7.86 35.10 2.67
CA ARG A 22 -8.05 35.08 1.21
C ARG A 22 -6.79 34.64 0.48
N ILE A 23 -5.61 35.12 0.90
CA ILE A 23 -4.32 34.76 0.33
C ILE A 23 -4.05 33.26 0.58
N PHE A 24 -4.26 32.81 1.82
CA PHE A 24 -4.08 31.41 2.18
C PHE A 24 -5.05 30.48 1.41
N ALA A 25 -6.33 30.82 1.37
CA ALA A 25 -7.31 30.04 0.62
C ALA A 25 -7.02 30.06 -0.90
N GLY A 26 -6.54 31.19 -1.43
CA GLY A 26 -6.10 31.33 -2.82
C GLY A 26 -4.89 30.44 -3.13
N SER A 27 -3.85 30.50 -2.31
CA SER A 27 -2.65 29.68 -2.48
C SER A 27 -2.95 28.18 -2.34
N ALA A 28 -3.78 27.78 -1.38
CA ALA A 28 -4.20 26.39 -1.21
C ALA A 28 -4.96 25.86 -2.43
N LYS A 29 -5.91 26.68 -2.97
CA LYS A 29 -6.62 26.32 -4.21
C LYS A 29 -5.68 26.24 -5.41
N ALA A 30 -4.78 27.22 -5.57
CA ALA A 30 -3.79 27.23 -6.66
C ALA A 30 -2.88 26.00 -6.59
N SER A 31 -2.39 25.63 -5.42
CA SER A 31 -1.60 24.43 -5.21
C SER A 31 -2.38 23.14 -5.57
N GLY A 32 -3.65 23.07 -5.15
CA GLY A 32 -4.51 21.91 -5.51
C GLY A 32 -4.74 21.81 -7.02
N VAL A 33 -5.05 22.93 -7.70
CA VAL A 33 -5.21 22.97 -9.16
C VAL A 33 -3.90 22.64 -9.87
N PHE A 34 -2.77 23.15 -9.39
CA PHE A 34 -1.46 22.88 -9.96
C PHE A 34 -1.13 21.37 -9.90
N ILE A 35 -1.35 20.71 -8.75
CA ILE A 35 -1.15 19.27 -8.62
C ILE A 35 -2.03 18.50 -9.61
N LEU A 36 -3.31 18.87 -9.75
CA LEU A 36 -4.21 18.22 -10.71
C LEU A 36 -3.76 18.40 -12.16
N LEU A 37 -3.28 19.60 -12.52
CA LEU A 37 -2.75 19.86 -13.87
C LEU A 37 -1.49 19.05 -14.15
N VAL A 38 -0.56 18.93 -13.18
CA VAL A 38 0.65 18.10 -13.33
C VAL A 38 0.26 16.62 -13.49
N LEU A 39 -0.65 16.11 -12.67
CA LEU A 39 -1.12 14.72 -12.78
C LEU A 39 -1.82 14.46 -14.12
N ALA A 40 -2.66 15.39 -14.57
CA ALA A 40 -3.31 15.29 -15.88
C ALA A 40 -2.28 15.34 -17.03
N GLY A 41 -1.26 16.19 -16.94
CA GLY A 41 -0.15 16.26 -17.90
C GLY A 41 0.64 14.96 -17.95
N VAL A 42 0.99 14.37 -16.81
CA VAL A 42 1.67 13.06 -16.74
C VAL A 42 0.79 11.97 -17.34
N ALA A 43 -0.50 11.94 -17.02
CA ALA A 43 -1.42 10.95 -17.58
C ALA A 43 -1.53 11.10 -19.12
N ALA A 44 -1.66 12.32 -19.62
CA ALA A 44 -1.70 12.59 -21.07
C ALA A 44 -0.40 12.17 -21.76
N PHE A 45 0.76 12.45 -21.16
CA PHE A 45 2.06 12.02 -21.67
C PHE A 45 2.15 10.49 -21.72
N LEU A 46 1.80 9.79 -20.64
CA LEU A 46 1.83 8.33 -20.59
C LEU A 46 0.92 7.71 -21.66
N VAL A 47 -0.28 8.29 -21.84
CA VAL A 47 -1.20 7.81 -22.88
C VAL A 47 -0.61 8.04 -24.27
N SER A 48 -0.08 9.23 -24.58
CA SER A 48 0.49 9.54 -25.90
C SER A 48 1.66 8.64 -26.26
N GLU A 49 2.56 8.37 -25.31
CA GLU A 49 3.71 7.50 -25.50
C GLU A 49 3.36 6.00 -25.50
N ALA A 50 2.23 5.61 -24.89
CA ALA A 50 1.75 4.23 -24.93
C ALA A 50 1.06 3.85 -26.25
N VAL A 51 0.49 4.84 -26.99
CA VAL A 51 -0.27 4.60 -28.24
C VAL A 51 0.51 3.75 -29.27
N PRO A 52 1.80 4.01 -29.58
CA PRO A 52 2.53 3.18 -30.52
C PRO A 52 2.58 1.69 -30.12
N ALA A 53 2.78 1.40 -28.84
CA ALA A 53 2.81 0.01 -28.35
C ALA A 53 1.42 -0.65 -28.30
N LEU A 54 0.34 0.15 -28.09
CA LEU A 54 -1.03 -0.33 -28.13
C LEU A 54 -1.53 -0.68 -29.54
N THR A 55 -0.98 -0.04 -30.56
CA THR A 55 -1.40 -0.19 -31.97
C THR A 55 -0.43 -1.01 -32.81
N ALA A 56 0.73 -1.36 -32.26
CA ALA A 56 1.75 -2.14 -32.97
C ALA A 56 1.28 -3.59 -33.21
N PRO A 57 1.71 -4.20 -34.35
CA PRO A 57 1.57 -5.63 -34.56
C PRO A 57 2.21 -6.44 -33.42
N ALA A 58 1.66 -7.62 -33.12
CA ALA A 58 2.15 -8.43 -32.00
C ALA A 58 3.63 -8.81 -32.15
N GLU A 59 4.09 -9.04 -33.38
CA GLU A 59 5.46 -9.43 -33.74
C GLU A 59 6.50 -8.33 -33.46
N ASP A 60 6.10 -7.05 -33.47
CA ASP A 60 6.99 -5.92 -33.22
C ASP A 60 7.16 -5.59 -31.72
N VAL A 61 6.26 -6.10 -30.88
CA VAL A 61 6.35 -5.89 -29.42
C VAL A 61 7.43 -6.81 -28.86
N PRO A 62 8.24 -6.37 -27.87
CA PRO A 62 9.23 -7.22 -27.23
C PRO A 62 8.63 -8.54 -26.73
N GLY A 63 9.15 -9.68 -27.20
CA GLY A 63 8.61 -11.02 -26.94
C GLY A 63 7.79 -11.61 -28.09
N GLY A 64 7.37 -10.82 -29.08
CA GLY A 64 6.70 -11.30 -30.30
C GLY A 64 5.26 -11.78 -30.14
N GLU A 65 4.71 -11.71 -28.92
CA GLU A 65 3.36 -12.21 -28.60
C GLU A 65 2.34 -11.07 -28.35
N GLY A 66 2.78 -9.83 -28.51
CA GLY A 66 1.96 -8.63 -28.31
C GLY A 66 1.96 -8.08 -26.90
N LEU A 67 1.48 -6.84 -26.75
CA LEU A 67 1.51 -6.08 -25.50
C LEU A 67 0.79 -6.78 -24.35
N GLY A 68 -0.35 -7.44 -24.62
CA GLY A 68 -1.10 -8.16 -23.58
C GLY A 68 -0.31 -9.31 -22.96
N ALA A 69 0.34 -10.12 -23.79
CA ALA A 69 1.17 -11.23 -23.34
C ALA A 69 2.43 -10.74 -22.59
N TYR A 70 3.00 -9.60 -23.02
CA TYR A 70 4.11 -8.97 -22.32
C TYR A 70 3.73 -8.46 -20.92
N VAL A 71 2.59 -7.78 -20.80
CA VAL A 71 2.18 -7.09 -19.57
C VAL A 71 1.50 -8.02 -18.56
N ALA A 72 0.76 -9.02 -18.99
CA ALA A 72 -0.01 -9.90 -18.12
C ALA A 72 0.83 -10.58 -17.01
N PRO A 73 2.01 -11.16 -17.27
CA PRO A 73 2.88 -11.71 -16.24
C PRO A 73 3.35 -10.64 -15.24
N LEU A 74 3.64 -9.44 -15.72
CA LEU A 74 4.11 -8.32 -14.88
C LEU A 74 3.01 -7.82 -13.94
N VAL A 75 1.76 -7.76 -14.42
CA VAL A 75 0.59 -7.47 -13.60
C VAL A 75 0.42 -8.52 -12.52
N LEU A 76 0.50 -9.79 -12.90
CA LEU A 76 0.40 -10.90 -11.95
C LEU A 76 1.49 -10.81 -10.88
N GLY A 77 2.74 -10.61 -11.25
CA GLY A 77 3.85 -10.45 -10.29
C GLY A 77 3.66 -9.26 -9.35
N THR A 78 3.22 -8.13 -9.89
CA THR A 78 2.94 -6.91 -9.11
C THR A 78 1.83 -7.16 -8.08
N LEU A 79 0.74 -7.78 -8.48
CA LEU A 79 -0.39 -8.08 -7.59
C LEU A 79 -0.04 -9.14 -6.56
N LEU A 80 0.65 -10.22 -6.95
CA LEU A 80 1.08 -11.28 -6.03
C LEU A 80 1.99 -10.73 -4.94
N GLY A 81 3.02 -9.97 -5.30
CA GLY A 81 3.94 -9.35 -4.34
C GLY A 81 3.23 -8.40 -3.39
N ALA A 82 2.35 -7.54 -3.91
CA ALA A 82 1.62 -6.58 -3.11
C ALA A 82 0.58 -7.23 -2.16
N VAL A 83 -0.17 -8.22 -2.64
CA VAL A 83 -1.14 -8.97 -1.83
C VAL A 83 -0.41 -9.74 -0.71
N LEU A 84 0.68 -10.43 -1.02
CA LEU A 84 1.46 -11.15 -0.02
C LEU A 84 2.04 -10.20 1.03
N ALA A 85 2.55 -9.05 0.61
CA ALA A 85 3.04 -8.02 1.53
C ALA A 85 1.95 -7.53 2.47
N LEU A 86 0.75 -7.24 1.97
CA LEU A 86 -0.37 -6.80 2.80
C LEU A 86 -0.88 -7.88 3.76
N LEU A 87 -0.97 -9.12 3.30
CA LEU A 87 -1.43 -10.25 4.13
C LEU A 87 -0.55 -10.45 5.35
N VAL A 88 0.75 -10.22 5.21
CA VAL A 88 1.72 -10.34 6.31
C VAL A 88 1.80 -9.05 7.11
N ALA A 89 1.96 -7.90 6.45
CA ALA A 89 2.23 -6.64 7.12
C ALA A 89 1.03 -6.11 7.90
N THR A 90 -0.20 -6.23 7.36
CA THR A 90 -1.37 -5.61 8.00
C THR A 90 -1.69 -6.19 9.37
N PRO A 91 -1.81 -7.53 9.56
CA PRO A 91 -2.09 -8.07 10.88
C PRO A 91 -0.96 -7.80 11.88
N LEU A 92 0.30 -7.89 11.46
CA LEU A 92 1.45 -7.58 12.31
C LEU A 92 1.48 -6.11 12.72
N ALA A 93 1.26 -5.19 11.78
CA ALA A 93 1.23 -3.75 12.03
C ALA A 93 0.10 -3.35 12.98
N VAL A 94 -1.10 -3.92 12.80
CA VAL A 94 -2.24 -3.71 13.70
C VAL A 94 -1.93 -4.26 15.09
N GLY A 95 -1.36 -5.45 15.20
CA GLY A 95 -0.93 -6.05 16.47
C GLY A 95 0.09 -5.18 17.20
N ILE A 96 1.11 -4.70 16.49
CA ILE A 96 2.12 -3.78 17.05
C ILE A 96 1.47 -2.46 17.49
N ALA A 97 0.60 -1.88 16.67
CA ALA A 97 -0.09 -0.63 17.00
C ALA A 97 -0.96 -0.76 18.25
N LEU A 98 -1.72 -1.85 18.39
CA LEU A 98 -2.53 -2.13 19.59
C LEU A 98 -1.65 -2.36 20.83
N TYR A 99 -0.56 -3.12 20.67
CA TYR A 99 0.37 -3.35 21.77
C TYR A 99 0.98 -2.04 22.27
N VAL A 100 1.50 -1.23 21.38
CA VAL A 100 2.14 0.06 21.71
C VAL A 100 1.13 1.03 22.36
N THR A 101 -0.12 1.05 21.86
CA THR A 101 -1.12 2.01 22.35
C THR A 101 -1.75 1.60 23.69
N TYR A 102 -1.98 0.30 23.93
CA TYR A 102 -2.80 -0.14 25.07
C TYR A 102 -2.11 -1.05 26.09
N TYR A 103 -1.01 -1.71 25.71
CA TYR A 103 -0.34 -2.69 26.57
C TYR A 103 1.05 -2.24 27.02
N ALA A 104 1.81 -1.58 26.16
CA ALA A 104 3.20 -1.25 26.45
C ALA A 104 3.32 -0.18 27.55
N PRO A 105 4.28 -0.31 28.48
CA PRO A 105 4.65 0.77 29.38
C PRO A 105 5.12 2.00 28.60
N ARG A 106 4.87 3.21 29.10
CA ARG A 106 5.17 4.47 28.40
C ARG A 106 6.58 4.54 27.79
N ARG A 107 7.60 4.05 28.50
CA ARG A 107 9.00 4.03 28.02
C ARG A 107 9.16 3.11 26.80
N VAL A 108 8.61 1.91 26.88
CA VAL A 108 8.65 0.93 25.76
C VAL A 108 7.85 1.43 24.56
N ALA A 109 6.67 1.98 24.80
CA ALA A 109 5.83 2.57 23.74
C ALA A 109 6.55 3.69 22.98
N ALA A 110 7.24 4.60 23.69
CA ALA A 110 8.02 5.68 23.10
C ALA A 110 9.17 5.11 22.24
N THR A 111 9.97 4.19 22.80
CA THR A 111 11.09 3.57 22.08
C THR A 111 10.62 2.82 20.85
N MET A 112 9.56 2.02 20.95
CA MET A 112 8.99 1.31 19.79
C MET A 112 8.49 2.29 18.71
N GLY A 113 7.88 3.41 19.12
CA GLY A 113 7.49 4.47 18.20
C GLY A 113 8.68 4.99 17.39
N TYR A 114 9.77 5.38 18.07
CA TYR A 114 10.98 5.84 17.41
C TYR A 114 11.60 4.79 16.47
N VAL A 115 11.62 3.52 16.87
CA VAL A 115 12.14 2.43 16.02
C VAL A 115 11.27 2.27 14.77
N ILE A 116 9.94 2.31 14.90
CA ILE A 116 9.01 2.22 13.76
C ILE A 116 9.24 3.40 12.80
N ASP A 117 9.35 4.62 13.32
CA ASP A 117 9.57 5.82 12.52
C ASP A 117 10.93 5.77 11.81
N LEU A 118 11.97 5.24 12.48
CA LEU A 118 13.29 5.03 11.90
C LEU A 118 13.26 4.00 10.77
N LEU A 119 12.56 2.87 10.97
CA LEU A 119 12.40 1.84 9.94
C LEU A 119 11.67 2.40 8.70
N ALA A 120 10.69 3.28 8.88
CA ALA A 120 10.00 3.94 7.75
C ALA A 120 10.93 4.81 6.90
N ALA A 121 12.00 5.36 7.49
CA ALA A 121 12.97 6.24 6.83
C ALA A 121 14.08 5.49 6.07
N ILE A 122 14.21 4.17 6.25
CA ILE A 122 15.25 3.38 5.57
C ILE A 122 14.98 3.36 4.06
N PRO A 123 16.00 3.64 3.20
CA PRO A 123 15.86 3.50 1.75
C PRO A 123 15.50 2.08 1.32
N SER A 124 14.62 1.92 0.33
CA SER A 124 14.14 0.61 -0.14
C SER A 124 15.26 -0.31 -0.64
N VAL A 125 16.32 0.27 -1.21
CA VAL A 125 17.51 -0.45 -1.67
C VAL A 125 18.18 -1.24 -0.53
N VAL A 126 18.19 -0.69 0.70
CA VAL A 126 18.76 -1.38 1.87
C VAL A 126 17.94 -2.60 2.22
N TYR A 127 16.60 -2.50 2.17
CA TYR A 127 15.71 -3.65 2.34
C TYR A 127 15.94 -4.71 1.26
N GLY A 128 16.18 -4.26 0.01
CA GLY A 128 16.53 -5.16 -1.10
C GLY A 128 17.81 -5.94 -0.86
N PHE A 129 18.89 -5.27 -0.47
CA PHE A 129 20.16 -5.94 -0.15
C PHE A 129 20.06 -6.85 1.07
N TRP A 130 19.37 -6.41 2.13
CA TRP A 130 19.10 -7.28 3.27
C TRP A 130 18.28 -8.52 2.86
N GLY A 131 17.25 -8.31 2.05
CA GLY A 131 16.42 -9.39 1.50
C GLY A 131 17.22 -10.41 0.70
N LEU A 132 18.12 -9.93 -0.16
CA LEU A 132 18.98 -10.78 -0.98
C LEU A 132 20.05 -11.50 -0.15
N ALA A 133 20.75 -10.79 0.74
CA ALA A 133 21.91 -11.34 1.43
C ALA A 133 21.55 -12.19 2.65
N VAL A 134 20.44 -11.88 3.32
CA VAL A 134 20.06 -12.51 4.60
C VAL A 134 18.77 -13.33 4.47
N LEU A 135 17.69 -12.69 4.00
CA LEU A 135 16.37 -13.31 4.03
C LEU A 135 16.23 -14.42 2.97
N ALA A 136 16.71 -14.20 1.75
CA ALA A 136 16.59 -15.18 0.67
C ALA A 136 17.28 -16.50 1.01
N PRO A 137 18.56 -16.53 1.44
CA PRO A 137 19.19 -17.78 1.86
C PRO A 137 18.51 -18.44 3.07
N ALA A 138 18.05 -17.64 4.04
CA ALA A 138 17.38 -18.15 5.24
C ALA A 138 16.03 -18.82 4.93
N LEU A 139 15.38 -18.45 3.83
CA LEU A 139 14.07 -19.01 3.41
C LEU A 139 14.20 -20.27 2.54
N VAL A 140 15.39 -20.63 2.05
CA VAL A 140 15.57 -21.83 1.22
C VAL A 140 15.05 -23.11 1.90
N PRO A 141 15.35 -23.40 3.18
CA PRO A 141 14.80 -24.57 3.86
C PRO A 141 13.27 -24.57 3.92
N PHE A 142 12.67 -23.40 4.14
CA PHE A 142 11.21 -23.25 4.11
C PHE A 142 10.64 -23.50 2.71
N HIS A 143 11.28 -23.04 1.64
CA HIS A 143 10.83 -23.27 0.27
C HIS A 143 10.85 -24.76 -0.08
N VAL A 144 11.90 -25.49 0.32
CA VAL A 144 12.00 -26.94 0.12
C VAL A 144 10.90 -27.65 0.91
N TRP A 145 10.75 -27.36 2.19
CA TRP A 145 9.70 -27.93 3.02
C TRP A 145 8.30 -27.65 2.45
N ALA A 146 8.04 -26.42 1.99
CA ALA A 146 6.76 -26.05 1.42
C ALA A 146 6.48 -26.77 0.09
N ALA A 147 7.49 -26.95 -0.77
CA ALA A 147 7.36 -27.72 -1.99
C ALA A 147 7.03 -29.19 -1.72
N ASP A 148 7.70 -29.80 -0.74
CA ASP A 148 7.52 -31.21 -0.39
C ASP A 148 6.18 -31.48 0.30
N THR A 149 5.73 -30.54 1.17
CA THR A 149 4.54 -30.75 2.01
C THR A 149 3.27 -30.16 1.41
N LEU A 150 3.38 -28.95 0.79
CA LEU A 150 2.27 -28.18 0.26
C LEU A 150 2.29 -28.11 -1.27
N GLY A 151 3.09 -28.94 -1.94
CA GLY A 151 3.25 -28.95 -3.40
C GLY A 151 1.97 -29.24 -4.20
N PHE A 152 0.91 -29.71 -3.53
CA PHE A 152 -0.42 -29.86 -4.13
C PHE A 152 -1.13 -28.49 -4.37
N LEU A 153 -0.66 -27.41 -3.71
CA LEU A 153 -1.14 -26.07 -3.95
C LEU A 153 -0.29 -25.41 -5.05
N SER A 154 -0.92 -24.81 -6.05
CA SER A 154 -0.25 -24.12 -7.16
C SER A 154 0.75 -23.04 -6.70
N PHE A 155 0.56 -22.48 -5.51
CA PHE A 155 1.47 -21.48 -4.91
C PHE A 155 2.80 -22.07 -4.45
N PHE A 156 2.86 -23.36 -4.13
CA PHE A 156 4.03 -24.07 -3.62
C PHE A 156 4.42 -25.27 -4.49
N ALA A 157 3.87 -25.36 -5.70
CA ALA A 157 4.25 -26.40 -6.66
C ALA A 157 5.74 -26.26 -7.01
N GLY A 158 6.56 -27.31 -6.76
CA GLY A 158 8.00 -27.29 -7.04
C GLY A 158 8.34 -27.03 -8.53
N PRO A 159 9.59 -26.81 -8.86
CA PRO A 159 10.77 -26.91 -8.01
C PRO A 159 11.00 -25.67 -7.15
N ALA A 160 11.41 -25.88 -5.89
CA ALA A 160 11.80 -24.81 -4.98
C ALA A 160 13.09 -24.13 -5.45
N SER A 161 13.16 -22.81 -5.29
CA SER A 161 14.37 -22.04 -5.58
C SER A 161 15.51 -22.39 -4.64
N THR A 162 16.68 -22.70 -5.17
CA THR A 162 17.90 -22.98 -4.41
C THR A 162 18.59 -21.69 -3.93
N SER A 163 18.31 -20.54 -4.54
CA SER A 163 18.87 -19.24 -4.16
C SER A 163 17.95 -18.46 -3.21
N GLY A 164 16.70 -18.90 -3.02
CA GLY A 164 15.71 -18.17 -2.24
C GLY A 164 15.19 -16.87 -2.89
N ARG A 165 15.62 -16.54 -4.11
CA ARG A 165 15.24 -15.35 -4.87
C ARG A 165 13.89 -15.57 -5.54
N THR A 166 12.82 -15.45 -4.75
CA THR A 166 11.46 -15.84 -5.13
C THR A 166 10.47 -14.72 -4.88
N MET A 167 9.25 -14.85 -5.44
CA MET A 167 8.15 -13.92 -5.16
C MET A 167 7.75 -13.94 -3.69
N PHE A 168 7.86 -15.09 -3.01
CA PHE A 168 7.60 -15.18 -1.57
C PHE A 168 8.57 -14.32 -0.76
N THR A 169 9.86 -14.39 -1.08
CA THR A 169 10.90 -13.55 -0.44
C THR A 169 10.65 -12.06 -0.69
N VAL A 170 10.31 -11.71 -1.93
CA VAL A 170 9.93 -10.32 -2.30
C VAL A 170 8.74 -9.86 -1.46
N GLY A 171 7.67 -10.66 -1.37
CA GLY A 171 6.50 -10.30 -0.58
C GLY A 171 6.82 -10.05 0.90
N LEU A 172 7.72 -10.83 1.50
CA LEU A 172 8.17 -10.62 2.87
C LEU A 172 9.03 -9.35 3.02
N VAL A 173 9.93 -9.07 2.08
CA VAL A 173 10.72 -7.82 2.08
C VAL A 173 9.80 -6.61 1.98
N LEU A 174 8.84 -6.65 1.07
CA LEU A 174 7.82 -5.62 0.94
C LEU A 174 6.97 -5.49 2.21
N ALA A 175 6.62 -6.62 2.86
CA ALA A 175 5.88 -6.61 4.11
C ALA A 175 6.63 -5.86 5.21
N VAL A 176 7.92 -6.16 5.40
CA VAL A 176 8.78 -5.46 6.37
C VAL A 176 8.86 -3.96 6.07
N MET A 177 8.92 -3.59 4.79
CA MET A 177 9.03 -2.19 4.35
C MET A 177 7.73 -1.40 4.56
N ILE A 178 6.55 -2.01 4.36
CA ILE A 178 5.26 -1.31 4.52
C ILE A 178 4.71 -1.39 5.96
N LEU A 179 5.18 -2.34 6.77
CA LEU A 179 4.77 -2.55 8.16
C LEU A 179 4.88 -1.27 9.02
N PRO A 180 5.98 -0.49 8.99
CA PRO A 180 6.10 0.73 9.77
C PRO A 180 5.02 1.76 9.41
N ILE A 181 4.71 1.92 8.13
CA ILE A 181 3.71 2.88 7.64
C ILE A 181 2.32 2.52 8.19
N ILE A 182 1.93 1.24 8.03
CA ILE A 182 0.63 0.76 8.50
C ILE A 182 0.54 0.86 10.02
N SER A 183 1.63 0.50 10.73
CA SER A 183 1.69 0.55 12.18
C SER A 183 1.59 1.98 12.73
N ALA A 184 2.30 2.95 12.12
CA ALA A 184 2.26 4.34 12.53
C ALA A 184 0.84 4.94 12.41
N ILE A 185 0.19 4.73 11.26
CA ILE A 185 -1.18 5.21 11.02
C ILE A 185 -2.18 4.52 11.93
N SER A 186 -2.07 3.19 12.10
CA SER A 186 -2.94 2.44 12.99
C SER A 186 -2.82 2.89 14.44
N ARG A 187 -1.59 3.14 14.92
CA ARG A 187 -1.31 3.67 16.26
C ARG A 187 -1.96 5.04 16.47
N GLU A 188 -1.82 5.93 15.50
CA GLU A 188 -2.41 7.27 15.55
C GLU A 188 -3.92 7.19 15.67
N VAL A 189 -4.58 6.42 14.81
CA VAL A 189 -6.03 6.26 14.82
C VAL A 189 -6.53 5.58 16.10
N PHE A 190 -5.83 4.55 16.59
CA PHE A 190 -6.22 3.88 17.84
C PHE A 190 -6.06 4.78 19.07
N SER A 191 -5.10 5.71 19.06
CA SER A 191 -4.93 6.69 20.14
C SER A 191 -6.08 7.69 20.21
N GLN A 192 -6.75 7.95 19.09
CA GLN A 192 -7.89 8.87 18.97
C GLN A 192 -9.23 8.24 19.38
N ALA A 193 -9.28 6.93 19.71
CA ALA A 193 -10.50 6.28 20.15
C ALA A 193 -11.06 6.97 21.42
N PRO A 194 -12.37 7.37 21.44
CA PRO A 194 -12.94 8.16 22.52
C PRO A 194 -12.77 7.49 23.89
N ALA A 195 -12.25 8.25 24.87
CA ALA A 195 -12.01 7.75 26.23
C ALA A 195 -13.30 7.23 26.87
N LEU A 196 -14.42 7.93 26.66
CA LEU A 196 -15.71 7.58 27.22
C LEU A 196 -16.17 6.17 26.82
N HIS A 197 -15.98 5.77 25.56
CA HIS A 197 -16.37 4.42 25.09
C HIS A 197 -15.49 3.35 25.73
N ARG A 198 -14.19 3.63 25.90
CA ARG A 198 -13.24 2.70 26.53
C ARG A 198 -13.52 2.53 28.02
N GLU A 199 -13.77 3.64 28.72
CA GLU A 199 -14.09 3.66 30.16
C GLU A 199 -15.44 3.00 30.43
N ALA A 200 -16.45 3.25 29.60
CA ALA A 200 -17.76 2.60 29.71
C ALA A 200 -17.64 1.07 29.57
N ALA A 201 -16.88 0.57 28.60
CA ALA A 201 -16.66 -0.86 28.42
C ALA A 201 -15.98 -1.48 29.68
N LEU A 202 -14.95 -0.83 30.22
CA LEU A 202 -14.24 -1.29 31.40
C LEU A 202 -15.13 -1.22 32.68
N ALA A 203 -15.97 -0.19 32.81
CA ALA A 203 -16.93 -0.04 33.93
C ALA A 203 -17.99 -1.16 33.93
N LEU A 204 -18.34 -1.70 32.76
CA LEU A 204 -19.22 -2.87 32.63
C LEU A 204 -18.51 -4.21 32.87
N GLY A 205 -17.23 -4.19 33.30
CA GLY A 205 -16.46 -5.40 33.60
C GLY A 205 -15.76 -6.05 32.42
N ALA A 206 -15.70 -5.38 31.24
CA ALA A 206 -14.99 -5.91 30.10
C ALA A 206 -13.47 -5.97 30.35
N THR A 207 -12.82 -7.02 29.88
CA THR A 207 -11.37 -7.13 29.83
C THR A 207 -10.76 -6.11 28.85
N ARG A 208 -9.45 -5.85 28.96
CA ARG A 208 -8.76 -4.96 28.00
C ARG A 208 -8.95 -5.39 26.53
N TRP A 209 -8.92 -6.69 26.27
CA TRP A 209 -9.12 -7.22 24.92
C TRP A 209 -10.56 -7.00 24.42
N GLU A 210 -11.55 -7.24 25.26
CA GLU A 210 -12.95 -6.97 24.93
C GLU A 210 -13.20 -5.49 24.67
N MET A 211 -12.64 -4.60 25.50
CA MET A 211 -12.69 -3.15 25.26
C MET A 211 -12.07 -2.78 23.91
N ILE A 212 -10.90 -3.34 23.56
CA ILE A 212 -10.26 -3.11 22.27
C ILE A 212 -11.17 -3.58 21.12
N ARG A 213 -11.74 -4.78 21.24
CA ARG A 213 -12.60 -5.38 20.21
C ARG A 213 -13.92 -4.61 20.03
N MET A 214 -14.51 -4.10 21.13
CA MET A 214 -15.82 -3.43 21.09
C MET A 214 -15.75 -1.93 20.82
N ALA A 215 -14.72 -1.23 21.30
CA ALA A 215 -14.62 0.22 21.21
C ALA A 215 -13.52 0.69 20.25
N VAL A 216 -12.32 0.11 20.29
CA VAL A 216 -11.16 0.61 19.55
C VAL A 216 -11.13 0.13 18.12
N LEU A 217 -11.26 -1.17 17.87
CA LEU A 217 -11.19 -1.74 16.52
C LEU A 217 -12.31 -1.23 15.60
N PRO A 218 -13.58 -1.13 16.04
CA PRO A 218 -14.63 -0.57 15.19
C PRO A 218 -14.37 0.89 14.83
N TYR A 219 -13.92 1.70 15.81
CA TYR A 219 -13.57 3.10 15.61
C TYR A 219 -12.37 3.24 14.64
N GLY A 220 -11.30 2.47 14.85
CA GLY A 220 -10.06 2.58 14.10
C GLY A 220 -10.07 1.91 12.71
N LYS A 221 -11.11 1.16 12.37
CA LYS A 221 -11.15 0.33 11.16
C LYS A 221 -10.89 1.10 9.86
N SER A 222 -11.50 2.27 9.70
CA SER A 222 -11.31 3.12 8.52
C SER A 222 -9.86 3.61 8.41
N GLY A 223 -9.24 3.97 9.52
CA GLY A 223 -7.84 4.40 9.56
C GLY A 223 -6.87 3.26 9.28
N VAL A 224 -7.12 2.06 9.81
CA VAL A 224 -6.32 0.86 9.48
C VAL A 224 -6.39 0.55 7.99
N ILE A 225 -7.58 0.61 7.38
CA ILE A 225 -7.74 0.44 5.93
C ILE A 225 -6.97 1.53 5.18
N GLY A 226 -7.04 2.80 5.62
CA GLY A 226 -6.27 3.90 5.05
C GLY A 226 -4.76 3.65 5.11
N GLY A 227 -4.25 3.20 6.25
CA GLY A 227 -2.85 2.81 6.43
C GLY A 227 -2.43 1.66 5.52
N ALA A 228 -3.27 0.62 5.42
CA ALA A 228 -3.05 -0.50 4.52
C ALA A 228 -3.02 -0.06 3.04
N MET A 229 -3.88 0.90 2.64
CA MET A 229 -3.88 1.46 1.28
C MET A 229 -2.62 2.26 0.97
N LEU A 230 -2.10 3.04 1.92
CA LEU A 230 -0.82 3.72 1.75
C LEU A 230 0.34 2.72 1.63
N GLY A 231 0.34 1.67 2.46
CA GLY A 231 1.29 0.57 2.34
C GLY A 231 1.19 -0.14 0.98
N LEU A 232 -0.02 -0.42 0.52
CA LEU A 232 -0.27 -1.04 -0.78
C LEU A 232 0.23 -0.19 -1.94
N GLY A 233 -0.05 1.13 -1.94
CA GLY A 233 0.46 2.05 -2.96
C GLY A 233 1.99 2.02 -3.05
N ARG A 234 2.68 1.96 -1.90
CA ARG A 234 4.13 1.79 -1.85
C ARG A 234 4.58 0.43 -2.38
N ALA A 235 3.91 -0.65 -2.00
CA ALA A 235 4.28 -2.01 -2.45
C ALA A 235 4.09 -2.20 -3.96
N LEU A 236 3.02 -1.65 -4.54
CA LEU A 236 2.75 -1.71 -6.00
C LEU A 236 3.81 -0.97 -6.82
N GLY A 237 4.33 0.15 -6.32
CA GLY A 237 5.33 0.96 -6.99
C GLY A 237 6.78 0.61 -6.64
N GLU A 238 7.02 -0.42 -5.80
CA GLU A 238 8.39 -0.73 -5.38
C GLU A 238 9.21 -1.30 -6.54
N THR A 239 10.33 -0.67 -6.76
CA THR A 239 11.18 -0.90 -7.92
C THR A 239 12.47 -1.61 -7.55
N MET A 240 13.29 -0.95 -6.72
CA MET A 240 14.68 -1.39 -6.48
C MET A 240 14.77 -2.60 -5.55
N ALA A 241 13.98 -2.64 -4.48
CA ALA A 241 14.00 -3.80 -3.59
C ALA A 241 13.58 -5.07 -4.34
N VAL A 242 12.55 -4.98 -5.21
CA VAL A 242 12.11 -6.09 -6.04
C VAL A 242 13.17 -6.49 -7.07
N ALA A 243 13.75 -5.52 -7.79
CA ALA A 243 14.78 -5.77 -8.81
C ALA A 243 16.02 -6.47 -8.24
N ILE A 244 16.41 -6.14 -7.01
CA ILE A 244 17.56 -6.75 -6.33
C ILE A 244 17.26 -8.18 -5.87
N VAL A 245 16.08 -8.39 -5.28
CA VAL A 245 15.73 -9.69 -4.64
C VAL A 245 15.22 -10.71 -5.64
N LEU A 246 14.37 -10.29 -6.59
CA LEU A 246 13.71 -11.24 -7.48
C LEU A 246 14.65 -11.75 -8.57
N SER A 247 14.67 -13.05 -8.76
CA SER A 247 15.19 -13.66 -9.99
C SER A 247 14.04 -13.70 -11.01
N GLY A 248 13.93 -12.65 -11.83
CA GLY A 248 12.81 -12.51 -12.78
C GLY A 248 12.84 -13.57 -13.88
N GLY A 249 11.71 -14.26 -14.07
CA GLY A 249 11.44 -15.16 -15.17
C GLY A 249 10.43 -14.53 -16.16
N ALA A 250 10.30 -15.12 -17.35
CA ALA A 250 9.43 -14.59 -18.43
C ALA A 250 7.98 -15.11 -18.36
N GLY A 251 7.62 -16.05 -17.46
CA GLY A 251 6.33 -16.72 -17.48
C GLY A 251 5.34 -16.21 -16.44
N ALA A 252 4.04 -16.26 -16.72
CA ALA A 252 2.98 -16.07 -15.74
C ALA A 252 2.85 -17.34 -14.89
N THR A 253 3.23 -17.28 -13.62
CA THR A 253 3.06 -18.39 -12.67
C THR A 253 2.54 -17.88 -11.32
N LEU A 254 1.69 -18.67 -10.69
CA LEU A 254 1.24 -18.44 -9.31
C LEU A 254 2.21 -19.03 -8.28
N ASN A 255 3.23 -19.77 -8.71
CA ASN A 255 4.21 -20.35 -7.82
C ASN A 255 5.04 -19.27 -7.14
N LEU A 256 4.99 -19.21 -5.82
CA LEU A 256 5.65 -18.19 -5.00
C LEU A 256 7.10 -18.54 -4.63
N ILE A 257 7.48 -19.82 -4.71
CA ILE A 257 8.77 -20.35 -4.23
C ILE A 257 9.74 -20.79 -5.34
N SER A 258 9.31 -20.66 -6.59
CA SER A 258 10.14 -20.93 -7.77
C SER A 258 11.10 -19.79 -8.07
N SER A 259 12.21 -20.08 -8.76
CA SER A 259 13.12 -19.05 -9.31
C SER A 259 12.66 -18.46 -10.65
N SER A 260 11.57 -18.96 -11.23
CA SER A 260 10.97 -18.47 -12.49
C SER A 260 9.73 -17.59 -12.29
N ASN A 261 9.68 -16.83 -11.21
CA ASN A 261 8.57 -15.92 -10.95
C ASN A 261 8.53 -14.74 -11.94
N PRO A 262 7.32 -14.25 -12.29
CA PRO A 262 7.19 -13.07 -13.11
C PRO A 262 7.76 -11.85 -12.38
N SER A 263 8.38 -10.93 -13.13
CA SER A 263 8.82 -9.64 -12.58
C SER A 263 7.62 -8.76 -12.21
N THR A 264 7.85 -7.68 -11.47
CA THR A 264 6.83 -6.64 -11.29
C THR A 264 6.97 -5.58 -12.39
N ILE A 265 5.88 -4.84 -12.67
CA ILE A 265 5.90 -3.78 -13.68
C ILE A 265 7.01 -2.76 -13.37
N ALA A 266 7.06 -2.25 -12.14
CA ALA A 266 8.02 -1.22 -11.75
C ALA A 266 9.48 -1.71 -11.86
N SER A 267 9.78 -2.93 -11.39
CA SER A 267 11.14 -3.48 -11.50
C SER A 267 11.52 -3.80 -12.96
N ASN A 268 10.57 -4.29 -13.77
CA ASN A 268 10.81 -4.54 -15.20
C ASN A 268 11.15 -3.26 -15.94
N ILE A 269 10.43 -2.17 -15.68
CA ILE A 269 10.74 -0.85 -16.28
C ILE A 269 12.16 -0.43 -15.91
N ALA A 270 12.52 -0.46 -14.62
CA ALA A 270 13.82 -0.01 -14.16
C ALA A 270 14.99 -0.82 -14.74
N LEU A 271 14.81 -2.13 -14.88
CA LEU A 271 15.86 -3.01 -15.41
C LEU A 271 16.00 -2.93 -16.92
N ARG A 272 14.90 -2.73 -17.65
CA ARG A 272 14.92 -2.76 -19.12
C ARG A 272 15.02 -1.39 -19.77
N PHE A 273 14.62 -0.31 -19.09
CA PHE A 273 14.61 1.04 -19.65
C PHE A 273 15.99 1.52 -20.16
N PRO A 274 17.11 1.25 -19.47
CA PRO A 274 18.44 1.68 -19.95
C PRO A 274 18.85 1.08 -21.29
N GLU A 275 18.31 -0.09 -21.64
CA GLU A 275 18.64 -0.84 -22.86
C GLU A 275 17.54 -0.74 -23.94
N ALA A 276 16.37 -0.17 -23.56
CA ALA A 276 15.23 -0.09 -24.46
C ALA A 276 15.41 0.99 -25.52
N THR A 277 14.97 0.71 -26.73
CA THR A 277 14.96 1.64 -27.87
C THR A 277 13.65 1.55 -28.64
N GLY A 278 13.25 2.63 -29.31
CA GLY A 278 12.06 2.65 -30.17
C GLY A 278 10.80 2.11 -29.48
N LEU A 279 10.14 1.13 -30.11
CA LEU A 279 8.92 0.53 -29.60
C LEU A 279 9.09 -0.14 -28.23
N GLY A 280 10.31 -0.56 -27.86
CA GLY A 280 10.61 -1.07 -26.53
C GLY A 280 10.34 -0.05 -25.42
N ILE A 281 10.72 1.22 -25.63
CA ILE A 281 10.41 2.32 -24.69
C ILE A 281 8.90 2.50 -24.56
N ASN A 282 8.18 2.55 -25.70
CA ASN A 282 6.72 2.70 -25.69
C ASN A 282 6.02 1.53 -24.97
N THR A 283 6.55 0.30 -25.12
CA THR A 283 6.05 -0.90 -24.41
C THR A 283 6.23 -0.78 -22.89
N LEU A 284 7.39 -0.29 -22.45
CA LEU A 284 7.65 -0.05 -21.03
C LEU A 284 6.73 1.04 -20.47
N ILE A 285 6.54 2.14 -21.22
CA ILE A 285 5.62 3.22 -20.82
C ILE A 285 4.17 2.72 -20.79
N ALA A 286 3.75 1.91 -21.77
CA ALA A 286 2.43 1.27 -21.78
C ALA A 286 2.23 0.36 -20.56
N SER A 287 3.26 -0.40 -20.15
CA SER A 287 3.21 -1.19 -18.91
C SER A 287 3.07 -0.30 -17.66
N GLY A 288 3.74 0.86 -17.64
CA GLY A 288 3.61 1.88 -16.60
C GLY A 288 2.19 2.47 -16.55
N LEU A 289 1.57 2.71 -17.69
CA LEU A 289 0.17 3.15 -17.79
C LEU A 289 -0.78 2.09 -17.19
N VAL A 290 -0.55 0.81 -17.43
CA VAL A 290 -1.31 -0.29 -16.82
C VAL A 290 -1.16 -0.28 -15.30
N LEU A 291 0.06 -0.06 -14.77
CA LEU A 291 0.29 0.08 -13.33
C LEU A 291 -0.48 1.26 -12.74
N PHE A 292 -0.49 2.40 -13.45
CA PHE A 292 -1.26 3.57 -13.05
C PHE A 292 -2.76 3.25 -12.94
N VAL A 293 -3.34 2.58 -13.94
CA VAL A 293 -4.75 2.17 -13.96
C VAL A 293 -5.05 1.20 -12.81
N ILE A 294 -4.19 0.20 -12.57
CA ILE A 294 -4.34 -0.75 -11.46
C ILE A 294 -4.33 -0.01 -10.12
N THR A 295 -3.37 0.88 -9.92
CA THR A 295 -3.24 1.66 -8.67
C THR A 295 -4.47 2.54 -8.45
N LEU A 296 -4.97 3.19 -9.51
CA LEU A 296 -6.19 3.98 -9.46
C LEU A 296 -7.40 3.13 -9.10
N ALA A 297 -7.59 1.98 -9.78
CA ALA A 297 -8.69 1.06 -9.54
C ALA A 297 -8.71 0.53 -8.10
N VAL A 298 -7.54 0.11 -7.59
CA VAL A 298 -7.38 -0.37 -6.21
C VAL A 298 -7.68 0.73 -5.20
N ASN A 299 -7.19 1.94 -5.42
CA ASN A 299 -7.48 3.08 -4.53
C ASN A 299 -8.96 3.48 -4.55
N MET A 300 -9.61 3.44 -5.71
CA MET A 300 -11.06 3.67 -5.83
C MET A 300 -11.87 2.61 -5.10
N LEU A 301 -11.51 1.32 -5.29
CA LEU A 301 -12.16 0.21 -4.60
C LEU A 301 -12.04 0.33 -3.07
N ALA A 302 -10.86 0.67 -2.59
CA ALA A 302 -10.62 0.86 -1.17
C ALA A 302 -11.44 2.02 -0.58
N ARG A 303 -11.49 3.16 -1.25
CA ARG A 303 -12.35 4.30 -0.85
C ARG A 303 -13.83 3.92 -0.85
N TRP A 304 -14.27 3.18 -1.86
CA TRP A 304 -15.64 2.70 -1.93
C TRP A 304 -16.00 1.78 -0.75
N ILE A 305 -15.10 0.86 -0.38
CA ILE A 305 -15.29 -0.02 0.79
C ILE A 305 -15.37 0.79 2.09
N VAL A 306 -14.51 1.81 2.26
CA VAL A 306 -14.51 2.68 3.45
C VAL A 306 -15.82 3.49 3.50
N ASN A 307 -16.21 4.13 2.40
CA ASN A 307 -17.40 4.99 2.35
C ASN A 307 -18.70 4.22 2.61
N ARG A 308 -18.86 3.01 2.05
CA ARG A 308 -20.06 2.17 2.31
C ARG A 308 -20.24 1.81 3.79
N ARG A 309 -19.18 1.89 4.58
CA ARG A 309 -19.23 1.55 6.01
C ARG A 309 -19.27 2.76 6.93
N ALA A 310 -18.99 3.95 6.43
CA ALA A 310 -19.12 5.20 7.18
C ALA A 310 -20.59 5.47 7.58
N ASP A 311 -21.55 5.10 6.74
CA ASP A 311 -22.98 5.25 6.99
C ASP A 311 -23.50 4.39 8.17
N PHE A 312 -22.73 3.39 8.60
CA PHE A 312 -23.08 2.52 9.74
C PHE A 312 -22.46 2.97 11.08
N SER A 313 -21.57 3.96 11.09
CA SER A 313 -20.84 4.35 12.30
C SER A 313 -21.51 5.45 13.13
N GLY A 314 -22.77 5.85 12.84
CA GLY A 314 -23.60 6.68 13.73
C GLY A 314 -22.92 7.96 14.24
N ALA A 315 -21.98 8.54 13.52
CA ALA A 315 -21.34 9.81 13.83
C ALA A 315 -22.13 10.93 13.16
N ASN A 316 -23.26 11.30 13.78
CA ASN A 316 -23.90 12.60 13.65
C ASN A 316 -23.73 13.35 14.95
#